data_d50af11358d12189e8d7082f48379ee2
#
_entry.id   d50af11358d12189e8d7082f48379ee2
#
_cell.length_a   1.000
_cell.length_b   1.000
_cell.length_c   1.000
_cell.angle_alpha   90.00
_cell.angle_beta   90.00
_cell.angle_gamma   90.00
#
_symmetry.space_group_name_H-M   'P 1'
#
loop_
_entity.id
_entity.type
_entity.pdbx_description
1 polymer ?
#
loop_
_entity_poly.entity_id
_entity_poly.type
_entity_poly.pdbx_seq_one_letter_code
_entity_poly.pdbx_strand_id
1 'polypeptide(L)'
;MPKRNSQTFVKDESGSLSVLMLGLFLIMLLLSIGIIDITDSFLAKRELIQIGEDAILMAAHSLDEERYYQNSLPNPGLAGGRVPIDCAAAASKFRGEILLQSLRGNTISVSGWRCVNDQINASVTSQITAIVSFPLLSSIAG
;
A
#
# COMPACT_ATOMS: atom_id res chain seq x y z
N MET A 1 79.42 -4.80 -19.82
CA MET A 1 78.47 -5.22 -18.77
C MET A 1 77.33 -4.22 -18.81
N PRO A 2 76.11 -4.58 -19.26
CA PRO A 2 74.96 -3.69 -19.25
C PRO A 2 74.31 -3.71 -17.90
N LYS A 3 74.13 -2.52 -17.26
CA LYS A 3 73.35 -2.30 -16.06
C LYS A 3 71.88 -2.56 -16.36
N ARG A 4 71.36 -3.60 -15.74
CA ARG A 4 69.95 -3.93 -15.72
C ARG A 4 69.22 -2.90 -14.85
N ASN A 5 68.55 -1.91 -15.46
CA ASN A 5 67.63 -1.02 -14.79
C ASN A 5 66.44 -1.83 -14.31
N SER A 6 66.42 -2.17 -13.04
CA SER A 6 65.20 -2.66 -12.37
C SER A 6 64.26 -1.46 -12.23
N GLN A 7 63.39 -1.29 -13.20
CA GLN A 7 62.23 -0.43 -13.00
C GLN A 7 61.35 -1.15 -11.96
N THR A 8 61.44 -0.72 -10.73
CA THR A 8 60.44 -1.03 -9.69
C THR A 8 59.13 -0.43 -10.19
N PHE A 9 58.27 -1.26 -10.70
CA PHE A 9 56.86 -0.94 -10.81
C PHE A 9 56.36 -0.69 -9.38
N VAL A 10 56.38 0.57 -8.96
CA VAL A 10 55.64 1.03 -7.82
C VAL A 10 54.19 0.88 -8.24
N LYS A 11 53.60 -0.20 -7.82
CA LYS A 11 52.18 -0.51 -8.01
C LYS A 11 51.41 0.63 -7.37
N ASP A 12 50.83 1.49 -8.17
CA ASP A 12 50.08 2.64 -7.72
C ASP A 12 48.75 2.12 -7.16
N GLU A 13 48.73 1.77 -5.85
CA GLU A 13 47.58 1.24 -5.16
C GLU A 13 46.55 2.30 -4.83
N SER A 14 46.90 3.58 -4.98
CA SER A 14 46.00 4.70 -4.72
C SER A 14 44.79 4.75 -5.66
N GLY A 15 44.96 4.32 -6.92
CA GLY A 15 43.84 4.22 -7.88
C GLY A 15 42.82 3.16 -7.52
N SER A 16 43.25 2.04 -6.93
CA SER A 16 42.36 0.93 -6.53
C SER A 16 41.44 1.32 -5.38
N LEU A 17 41.93 2.05 -4.39
CA LEU A 17 41.14 2.54 -3.25
C LEU A 17 40.07 3.54 -3.69
N SER A 18 40.38 4.44 -4.62
CA SER A 18 39.42 5.43 -5.12
C SER A 18 38.27 4.78 -5.88
N VAL A 19 38.56 3.78 -6.72
CA VAL A 19 37.51 3.00 -7.44
C VAL A 19 36.64 2.20 -6.48
N LEU A 20 37.25 1.60 -5.45
CA LEU A 20 36.51 0.85 -4.44
C LEU A 20 35.57 1.77 -3.63
N MET A 21 36.05 2.94 -3.21
CA MET A 21 35.23 3.92 -2.50
C MET A 21 34.07 4.43 -3.36
N LEU A 22 34.32 4.72 -4.64
CA LEU A 22 33.28 5.13 -5.58
C LEU A 22 32.24 4.02 -5.79
N GLY A 23 32.70 2.78 -5.96
CA GLY A 23 31.82 1.62 -6.10
C GLY A 23 30.93 1.41 -4.88
N LEU A 24 31.52 1.48 -3.66
CA LEU A 24 30.77 1.37 -2.41
C LEU A 24 29.74 2.50 -2.26
N PHE A 25 30.12 3.74 -2.60
CA PHE A 25 29.21 4.88 -2.58
C PHE A 25 28.01 4.68 -3.50
N LEU A 26 28.22 4.21 -4.73
CA LEU A 26 27.16 3.92 -5.67
C LEU A 26 26.21 2.82 -5.18
N ILE A 27 26.76 1.76 -4.58
CA ILE A 27 25.93 0.69 -3.98
C ILE A 27 25.07 1.25 -2.84
N MET A 28 25.66 2.03 -1.93
CA MET A 28 24.91 2.67 -0.84
C MET A 28 23.80 3.58 -1.36
N LEU A 29 24.07 4.32 -2.43
CA LEU A 29 23.09 5.21 -3.06
C LEU A 29 21.93 4.41 -3.66
N LEU A 30 22.20 3.33 -4.39
CA LEU A 30 21.17 2.46 -4.97
C LEU A 30 20.32 1.79 -3.88
N LEU A 31 20.94 1.30 -2.80
CA LEU A 31 20.23 0.73 -1.67
C LEU A 31 19.31 1.75 -0.99
N SER A 32 19.77 2.98 -0.82
CA SER A 32 18.97 4.07 -0.23
C SER A 32 17.71 4.36 -1.05
N ILE A 33 17.84 4.42 -2.38
CA ILE A 33 16.69 4.62 -3.28
C ILE A 33 15.69 3.47 -3.15
N GLY A 34 16.17 2.22 -3.14
CA GLY A 34 15.31 1.05 -3.00
C GLY A 34 14.53 1.04 -1.68
N ILE A 35 15.14 1.45 -0.58
CA ILE A 35 14.47 1.56 0.73
C ILE A 35 13.36 2.63 0.68
N ILE A 36 13.61 3.77 0.04
CA ILE A 36 12.62 4.84 -0.08
C ILE A 36 11.37 4.34 -0.82
N ASP A 37 11.53 3.67 -1.96
CA ASP A 37 10.41 3.16 -2.75
C ASP A 37 9.58 2.11 -2.00
N ILE A 38 10.22 1.20 -1.27
CA ILE A 38 9.54 0.19 -0.46
C ILE A 38 8.75 0.87 0.67
N THR A 39 9.35 1.82 1.36
CA THR A 39 8.70 2.55 2.46
C THR A 39 7.50 3.34 1.96
N ASP A 40 7.63 3.98 0.82
CA ASP A 40 6.56 4.74 0.19
C ASP A 40 5.36 3.87 -0.20
N SER A 41 5.61 2.71 -0.81
CA SER A 41 4.57 1.74 -1.12
C SER A 41 3.85 1.23 0.13
N PHE A 42 4.59 1.02 1.22
CA PHE A 42 4.01 0.58 2.49
C PHE A 42 3.12 1.66 3.11
N LEU A 43 3.56 2.92 3.10
CA LEU A 43 2.77 4.05 3.59
C LEU A 43 1.49 4.24 2.77
N ALA A 44 1.57 4.17 1.45
CA ALA A 44 0.40 4.26 0.58
C ALA A 44 -0.62 3.14 0.82
N LYS A 45 -0.14 1.91 1.05
CA LYS A 45 -1.02 0.79 1.42
C LYS A 45 -1.72 1.04 2.77
N ARG A 46 -1.01 1.57 3.75
CA ARG A 46 -1.58 1.90 5.07
C ARG A 46 -2.64 2.99 4.97
N GLU A 47 -2.37 4.03 4.19
CA GLU A 47 -3.32 5.11 3.92
C GLU A 47 -4.59 4.59 3.23
N LEU A 48 -4.45 3.70 2.22
CA LEU A 48 -5.58 3.07 1.56
C LEU A 48 -6.43 2.23 2.52
N ILE A 49 -5.80 1.51 3.45
CA ILE A 49 -6.49 0.75 4.48
C ILE A 49 -7.29 1.69 5.39
N GLN A 50 -6.71 2.78 5.86
CA GLN A 50 -7.40 3.76 6.70
C GLN A 50 -8.63 4.35 5.99
N ILE A 51 -8.50 4.75 4.73
CA ILE A 51 -9.61 5.25 3.93
C ILE A 51 -10.73 4.20 3.83
N GLY A 52 -10.37 2.94 3.60
CA GLY A 52 -11.32 1.83 3.54
C GLY A 52 -12.02 1.57 4.88
N GLU A 53 -11.29 1.60 5.97
CA GLU A 53 -11.82 1.43 7.33
C GLU A 53 -12.78 2.56 7.71
N ASP A 54 -12.43 3.81 7.44
CA ASP A 54 -13.28 4.96 7.70
C ASP A 54 -14.58 4.88 6.89
N ALA A 55 -14.50 4.52 5.62
CA ALA A 55 -15.67 4.34 4.76
C ALA A 55 -16.57 3.17 5.24
N ILE A 56 -15.98 2.07 5.72
CA ILE A 56 -16.74 0.95 6.31
C ILE A 56 -17.41 1.38 7.61
N LEU A 57 -16.74 2.13 8.47
CA LEU A 57 -17.33 2.64 9.71
C LEU A 57 -18.54 3.53 9.42
N MET A 58 -18.44 4.43 8.45
CA MET A 58 -19.56 5.27 8.01
C MET A 58 -20.72 4.44 7.43
N ALA A 59 -20.40 3.41 6.66
CA ALA A 59 -21.39 2.48 6.11
C ALA A 59 -22.08 1.64 7.20
N ALA A 60 -21.33 1.19 8.21
CA ALA A 60 -21.84 0.39 9.31
C ALA A 60 -22.85 1.14 10.19
N HIS A 61 -22.86 2.47 10.19
CA HIS A 61 -23.89 3.26 10.85
C HIS A 61 -25.25 3.23 10.13
N SER A 62 -25.36 2.57 8.99
CA SER A 62 -26.65 2.38 8.30
C SER A 62 -27.38 1.19 8.90
N LEU A 63 -28.02 1.41 10.03
CA LEU A 63 -28.75 0.39 10.75
C LEU A 63 -30.14 0.19 10.13
N ASP A 64 -30.58 -1.05 10.10
CA ASP A 64 -31.97 -1.42 9.73
C ASP A 64 -32.83 -1.36 10.98
N GLU A 65 -33.32 -0.15 11.32
CA GLU A 65 -34.12 0.10 12.50
C GLU A 65 -35.44 -0.69 12.47
N GLU A 66 -36.07 -0.77 11.29
CA GLU A 66 -37.33 -1.49 11.15
C GLU A 66 -37.15 -2.98 11.48
N ARG A 67 -36.12 -3.60 10.93
CA ARG A 67 -35.81 -5.00 11.22
C ARG A 67 -35.38 -5.22 12.67
N TYR A 68 -34.73 -4.25 13.29
CA TYR A 68 -34.34 -4.28 14.68
C TYR A 68 -35.57 -4.31 15.59
N TYR A 69 -36.56 -3.43 15.36
CA TYR A 69 -37.78 -3.37 16.17
C TYR A 69 -38.73 -4.52 15.89
N GLN A 70 -38.82 -5.03 14.67
CA GLN A 70 -39.62 -6.20 14.32
C GLN A 70 -39.11 -7.50 14.98
N ASN A 71 -37.77 -7.67 15.07
CA ASN A 71 -37.14 -8.81 15.73
C ASN A 71 -37.07 -8.68 17.27
N SER A 72 -37.51 -7.57 17.84
CA SER A 72 -37.55 -7.34 19.29
C SER A 72 -38.70 -8.12 20.01
N LEU A 73 -39.52 -8.86 19.29
CA LEU A 73 -40.38 -9.87 19.88
C LEU A 73 -39.55 -11.05 20.41
N PRO A 74 -39.83 -11.58 21.58
CA PRO A 74 -38.91 -12.33 22.41
C PRO A 74 -38.62 -13.72 21.85
N ASN A 75 -37.68 -13.80 20.94
CA ASN A 75 -37.04 -15.06 20.60
C ASN A 75 -35.54 -14.95 20.97
N PRO A 76 -35.17 -15.28 22.22
CA PRO A 76 -33.80 -15.10 22.72
C PRO A 76 -32.78 -16.01 22.07
N GLY A 77 -33.19 -16.78 21.06
CA GLY A 77 -32.31 -17.74 20.38
C GLY A 77 -31.60 -17.25 19.10
N LEU A 78 -32.01 -16.12 18.55
CA LEU A 78 -31.49 -15.70 17.22
C LEU A 78 -30.57 -14.48 17.22
N ALA A 79 -30.40 -13.78 18.31
CA ALA A 79 -29.58 -12.59 18.28
C ALA A 79 -28.64 -12.54 19.47
N GLY A 80 -27.39 -12.75 19.23
CA GLY A 80 -26.30 -12.30 20.11
C GLY A 80 -26.24 -10.79 20.22
N GLY A 81 -27.40 -10.08 20.33
CA GLY A 81 -27.50 -8.65 20.55
C GLY A 81 -26.93 -7.77 19.38
N ARG A 82 -26.79 -8.33 18.20
CA ARG A 82 -26.24 -7.60 17.05
C ARG A 82 -27.35 -6.91 16.26
N VAL A 83 -27.10 -5.67 15.90
CA VAL A 83 -28.04 -4.86 15.13
C VAL A 83 -27.87 -5.16 13.65
N PRO A 84 -28.95 -5.50 12.90
CA PRO A 84 -28.86 -5.73 11.47
C PRO A 84 -28.49 -4.43 10.73
N ILE A 85 -27.69 -4.56 9.68
CA ILE A 85 -27.29 -3.44 8.84
C ILE A 85 -28.15 -3.42 7.58
N ASP A 86 -28.64 -2.23 7.20
CA ASP A 86 -29.22 -2.03 5.87
C ASP A 86 -28.10 -2.09 4.81
N CYS A 87 -27.96 -3.25 4.20
CA CYS A 87 -26.91 -3.51 3.22
C CYS A 87 -26.98 -2.63 1.97
N ALA A 88 -28.16 -2.17 1.58
CA ALA A 88 -28.34 -1.29 0.43
C ALA A 88 -27.87 0.13 0.75
N ALA A 89 -28.33 0.66 1.87
CA ALA A 89 -27.90 1.97 2.37
C ALA A 89 -26.40 1.98 2.69
N ALA A 90 -25.88 0.93 3.32
CA ALA A 90 -24.46 0.78 3.62
C ALA A 90 -23.60 0.77 2.35
N ALA A 91 -24.00 0.03 1.31
CA ALA A 91 -23.27 -0.02 0.05
C ALA A 91 -23.24 1.34 -0.66
N SER A 92 -24.34 2.09 -0.64
CA SER A 92 -24.41 3.42 -1.24
C SER A 92 -23.52 4.43 -0.51
N LYS A 93 -23.54 4.43 0.82
CA LYS A 93 -22.68 5.28 1.65
C LYS A 93 -21.20 4.95 1.44
N PHE A 94 -20.84 3.66 1.51
CA PHE A 94 -19.47 3.23 1.31
C PHE A 94 -18.90 3.71 -0.03
N ARG A 95 -19.67 3.49 -1.12
CA ARG A 95 -19.24 3.95 -2.46
C ARG A 95 -19.16 5.47 -2.54
N GLY A 96 -20.11 6.17 -1.92
CA GLY A 96 -20.10 7.63 -1.87
C GLY A 96 -18.85 8.16 -1.18
N GLU A 97 -18.48 7.62 -0.02
CA GLU A 97 -17.28 8.00 0.72
C GLU A 97 -15.99 7.69 -0.08
N ILE A 98 -15.88 6.51 -0.67
CA ILE A 98 -14.70 6.14 -1.48
C ILE A 98 -14.54 7.06 -2.71
N LEU A 99 -15.64 7.48 -3.35
CA LEU A 99 -15.58 8.38 -4.51
C LEU A 99 -15.08 9.80 -4.15
N LEU A 100 -15.26 10.22 -2.90
CA LEU A 100 -14.78 11.51 -2.41
C LEU A 100 -13.30 11.49 -2.03
N GLN A 101 -12.72 10.30 -1.90
CA GLN A 101 -11.32 10.11 -1.48
C GLN A 101 -10.41 9.88 -2.68
N SER A 102 -9.16 10.25 -2.50
CA SER A 102 -8.10 9.96 -3.46
C SER A 102 -6.83 9.56 -2.73
N LEU A 103 -6.10 8.60 -3.27
CA LEU A 103 -4.79 8.21 -2.77
C LEU A 103 -3.72 8.86 -3.63
N ARG A 104 -3.05 9.88 -3.10
CA ARG A 104 -1.99 10.62 -3.82
C ARG A 104 -2.42 11.14 -5.20
N GLY A 105 -3.66 11.64 -5.30
CA GLY A 105 -4.21 12.14 -6.55
C GLY A 105 -4.76 11.06 -7.50
N ASN A 106 -4.65 9.77 -7.14
CA ASN A 106 -5.24 8.68 -7.90
C ASN A 106 -6.60 8.27 -7.32
N THR A 107 -7.49 7.86 -8.19
CA THR A 107 -8.82 7.37 -7.79
C THR A 107 -8.73 6.03 -7.08
N ILE A 108 -9.61 5.84 -6.11
CA ILE A 108 -9.77 4.57 -5.40
C ILE A 108 -10.97 3.85 -6.00
N SER A 109 -10.81 2.57 -6.31
CA SER A 109 -11.85 1.71 -6.86
C SER A 109 -12.28 0.65 -5.86
N VAL A 110 -13.58 0.38 -5.79
CA VAL A 110 -14.13 -0.73 -4.98
C VAL A 110 -14.02 -2.00 -5.81
N SER A 111 -13.18 -2.94 -5.39
CA SER A 111 -12.96 -4.22 -6.07
C SER A 111 -13.82 -5.35 -5.51
N GLY A 112 -14.36 -5.20 -4.30
CA GLY A 112 -15.24 -6.19 -3.69
C GLY A 112 -16.13 -5.58 -2.63
N TRP A 113 -17.37 -6.11 -2.55
CA TRP A 113 -18.34 -5.75 -1.52
C TRP A 113 -19.15 -6.97 -1.12
N ARG A 114 -19.21 -7.24 0.15
CA ARG A 114 -20.08 -8.28 0.72
C ARG A 114 -20.71 -7.74 2.01
N CYS A 115 -22.03 -7.81 2.08
CA CYS A 115 -22.78 -7.46 3.29
C CYS A 115 -23.75 -8.60 3.59
N VAL A 116 -23.69 -9.13 4.80
CA VAL A 116 -24.54 -10.22 5.27
C VAL A 116 -24.90 -9.96 6.72
N ASN A 117 -26.18 -9.76 7.00
CA ASN A 117 -26.73 -9.48 8.32
C ASN A 117 -26.09 -8.26 8.99
N ASP A 118 -25.12 -8.49 9.88
CA ASP A 118 -24.42 -7.52 10.70
C ASP A 118 -22.95 -7.34 10.31
N GLN A 119 -22.52 -7.96 9.20
CA GLN A 119 -21.15 -7.96 8.75
C GLN A 119 -20.98 -7.33 7.37
N ILE A 120 -20.02 -6.42 7.28
CA ILE A 120 -19.58 -5.82 6.02
C ILE A 120 -18.13 -6.23 5.76
N ASN A 121 -17.88 -6.65 4.54
CA ASN A 121 -16.52 -6.88 4.03
C ASN A 121 -16.38 -6.14 2.70
N ALA A 122 -15.37 -5.29 2.60
CA ALA A 122 -15.11 -4.52 1.39
C ALA A 122 -13.63 -4.62 1.01
N SER A 123 -13.36 -4.53 -0.28
CA SER A 123 -12.02 -4.47 -0.83
C SER A 123 -11.90 -3.23 -1.72
N VAL A 124 -10.83 -2.48 -1.52
CA VAL A 124 -10.53 -1.27 -2.29
C VAL A 124 -9.17 -1.41 -2.95
N THR A 125 -9.03 -0.84 -4.12
CA THR A 125 -7.77 -0.81 -4.88
C THR A 125 -7.50 0.58 -5.42
N SER A 126 -6.23 0.97 -5.46
CA SER A 126 -5.77 2.18 -6.13
C SER A 126 -4.46 1.91 -6.82
N GLN A 127 -4.21 2.60 -7.93
CA GLN A 127 -2.94 2.54 -8.63
C GLN A 127 -2.06 3.67 -8.13
N ILE A 128 -0.85 3.33 -7.69
CA ILE A 128 0.17 4.29 -7.32
C ILE A 128 1.38 4.13 -8.24
N THR A 129 1.95 5.25 -8.67
CA THR A 129 3.23 5.26 -9.39
C THR A 129 4.36 5.34 -8.37
N ALA A 130 5.39 4.52 -8.55
CA ALA A 130 6.61 4.61 -7.74
C ALA A 130 7.24 6.01 -7.91
N ILE A 131 7.80 6.55 -6.83
CA ILE A 131 8.45 7.87 -6.83
C ILE A 131 9.67 7.85 -7.75
N VAL A 132 10.40 6.73 -7.74
CA VAL A 132 11.56 6.54 -8.62
C VAL A 132 11.23 5.48 -9.66
N SER A 133 10.88 5.91 -10.86
CA SER A 133 10.72 5.02 -12.00
C SER A 133 12.04 4.89 -12.75
N PHE A 134 12.64 3.70 -12.73
CA PHE A 134 13.78 3.39 -13.57
C PHE A 134 13.29 2.86 -14.91
N PRO A 135 13.34 3.67 -15.99
CA PRO A 135 12.84 3.23 -17.31
C PRO A 135 13.62 2.02 -17.86
N LEU A 136 14.85 1.79 -17.36
CA LEU A 136 15.67 0.65 -17.75
C LEU A 136 15.18 -0.69 -17.18
N LEU A 137 14.50 -0.70 -16.02
CA LEU A 137 14.00 -1.92 -15.41
C LEU A 137 12.66 -2.37 -16.02
N SER A 138 11.88 -1.45 -16.55
CA SER A 138 10.61 -1.78 -17.21
C SER A 138 10.82 -2.54 -18.53
N SER A 139 11.98 -2.41 -19.18
CA SER A 139 12.32 -3.11 -20.42
C SER A 139 12.86 -4.53 -20.20
N ILE A 140 13.20 -4.90 -18.95
CA ILE A 140 13.76 -6.22 -18.62
C ILE A 140 12.68 -7.14 -18.04
N ALA A 141 11.58 -6.58 -17.52
CA ALA A 141 10.48 -7.30 -16.86
C ALA A 141 9.26 -7.56 -17.77
N GLY A 142 9.36 -7.24 -19.08
CA GLY A 142 8.33 -7.47 -20.08
C GLY A 142 8.50 -8.79 -20.85
#